data_832f932736e032275f741ebc8a99fb2c
#
_entry.id   832f932736e032275f741ebc8a99fb2c
#
_cell.length_a   1.000
_cell.length_b   1.000
_cell.length_c   1.000
_cell.angle_alpha   90.00
_cell.angle_beta   90.00
_cell.angle_gamma   90.00
#
_symmetry.space_group_name_H-M   'P 1'
#
loop_
_entity.id
_entity.type
_entity.pdbx_description
1 polymer ?
#
loop_
_entity_poly.entity_id
_entity_poly.type
_entity_poly.pdbx_seq_one_letter_code
_entity_poly.pdbx_strand_id
1 'polypeptide(L)'
;IPEQQRLLETFTLLVASALERLALTASEEQARLASERESIRNSLLAALSHDLRTPLTVLFGQSEILTLDLAAEGSKHALQASEIRQHVLNTTRLVNNLLDMARIQSGGFNLKKEWLTLEEVVGSALKMLEPGLGGRHIALNMPEPLTLIHVDGPLFERVLINLPENAAKYAGAKAPIGINATVHAQTLQLEVLDTGPGIPVGQ
;
A
#
# COMPACT_ATOMS: atom_id res chain seq x y z
N ILE A 1 30.32 -58.97 -24.53
CA ILE A 1 30.43 -58.08 -23.33
C ILE A 1 30.45 -56.59 -23.70
N PRO A 2 31.17 -56.05 -24.70
CA PRO A 2 31.11 -54.61 -25.00
C PRO A 2 29.76 -54.12 -25.58
N GLU A 3 29.02 -54.96 -26.28
CA GLU A 3 27.68 -54.61 -26.80
C GLU A 3 26.64 -54.49 -25.70
N GLN A 4 26.68 -55.33 -24.70
CA GLN A 4 25.78 -55.28 -23.55
C GLN A 4 26.02 -54.01 -22.70
N GLN A 5 27.26 -53.60 -22.55
CA GLN A 5 27.58 -52.32 -21.85
C GLN A 5 27.05 -51.10 -22.60
N ARG A 6 27.23 -51.05 -23.92
CA ARG A 6 26.69 -49.96 -24.76
C ARG A 6 25.17 -49.90 -24.72
N LEU A 7 24.50 -51.05 -24.72
CA LEU A 7 23.04 -51.13 -24.62
C LEU A 7 22.56 -50.60 -23.28
N LEU A 8 23.24 -50.95 -22.18
CA LEU A 8 22.94 -50.49 -20.83
C LEU A 8 23.14 -48.98 -20.70
N GLU A 9 24.24 -48.46 -21.23
CA GLU A 9 24.51 -47.02 -21.23
C GLU A 9 23.44 -46.23 -22.02
N THR A 10 23.06 -46.73 -23.20
CA THR A 10 22.01 -46.10 -24.02
C THR A 10 20.67 -46.14 -23.31
N PHE A 11 20.33 -47.23 -22.64
CA PHE A 11 19.09 -47.35 -21.88
C PHE A 11 19.08 -46.43 -20.68
N THR A 12 20.20 -46.31 -19.97
CA THR A 12 20.35 -45.37 -18.83
C THR A 12 20.16 -43.91 -19.27
N LEU A 13 20.76 -43.55 -20.41
CA LEU A 13 20.61 -42.20 -20.97
C LEU A 13 19.15 -41.90 -21.38
N LEU A 14 18.47 -42.86 -21.99
CA LEU A 14 17.07 -42.71 -22.36
C LEU A 14 16.16 -42.57 -21.15
N VAL A 15 16.37 -43.40 -20.11
CA VAL A 15 15.61 -43.30 -18.85
C VAL A 15 15.88 -41.97 -18.14
N ALA A 16 17.15 -41.55 -18.05
CA ALA A 16 17.52 -40.27 -17.46
C ALA A 16 16.86 -39.09 -18.19
N SER A 17 16.92 -39.06 -19.53
CA SER A 17 16.28 -38.06 -20.36
C SER A 17 14.75 -38.06 -20.21
N ALA A 18 14.11 -39.22 -20.11
CA ALA A 18 12.66 -39.30 -19.88
C ALA A 18 12.25 -38.77 -18.49
N LEU A 19 13.03 -39.13 -17.46
CA LEU A 19 12.81 -38.61 -16.10
C LEU A 19 13.01 -37.09 -16.01
N GLU A 20 14.04 -36.56 -16.67
CA GLU A 20 14.29 -35.12 -16.74
C GLU A 20 13.14 -34.40 -17.43
N ARG A 21 12.65 -34.91 -18.56
CA ARG A 21 11.47 -34.36 -19.26
C ARG A 21 10.21 -34.36 -18.38
N LEU A 22 9.97 -35.45 -17.66
CA LEU A 22 8.83 -35.53 -16.72
C LEU A 22 8.97 -34.53 -15.57
N ALA A 23 10.16 -34.33 -15.02
CA ALA A 23 10.42 -33.35 -13.97
C ALA A 23 10.21 -31.93 -14.48
N LEU A 24 10.69 -31.62 -15.70
CA LEU A 24 10.50 -30.30 -16.32
C LEU A 24 9.01 -30.02 -16.59
N THR A 25 8.28 -30.97 -17.18
CA THR A 25 6.85 -30.78 -17.45
C THR A 25 6.03 -30.63 -16.17
N ALA A 26 6.37 -31.36 -15.10
CA ALA A 26 5.72 -31.20 -13.80
C ALA A 26 6.00 -29.82 -13.18
N SER A 27 7.24 -29.33 -13.29
CA SER A 27 7.64 -27.99 -12.82
C SER A 27 6.94 -26.89 -13.60
N GLU A 28 6.86 -27.00 -14.93
CA GLU A 28 6.16 -26.04 -15.78
C GLU A 28 4.66 -25.98 -15.46
N GLU A 29 4.01 -27.12 -15.25
CA GLU A 29 2.60 -27.16 -14.88
C GLU A 29 2.35 -26.58 -13.50
N GLN A 30 3.22 -26.83 -12.51
CA GLN A 30 3.13 -26.19 -11.19
C GLN A 30 3.29 -24.68 -11.29
N ALA A 31 4.25 -24.20 -12.05
CA ALA A 31 4.47 -22.77 -12.27
C ALA A 31 3.26 -22.11 -12.96
N ARG A 32 2.67 -22.78 -13.96
CA ARG A 32 1.46 -22.32 -14.65
C ARG A 32 0.27 -22.20 -13.70
N LEU A 33 0.00 -23.25 -12.92
CA LEU A 33 -1.09 -23.25 -11.94
C LEU A 33 -0.90 -22.18 -10.85
N ALA A 34 0.34 -21.96 -10.40
CA ALA A 34 0.66 -20.89 -9.44
C ALA A 34 0.36 -19.51 -10.03
N SER A 35 0.78 -19.28 -11.28
CA SER A 35 0.53 -18.03 -12.01
C SER A 35 -0.97 -17.78 -12.25
N GLU A 36 -1.72 -18.81 -12.63
CA GLU A 36 -3.18 -18.71 -12.81
C GLU A 36 -3.90 -18.36 -11.49
N ARG A 37 -3.53 -19.00 -10.38
CA ARG A 37 -4.08 -18.72 -9.05
C ARG A 37 -3.79 -17.29 -8.63
N GLU A 38 -2.58 -16.80 -8.87
CA GLU A 38 -2.18 -15.44 -8.57
C GLU A 38 -2.96 -14.42 -9.42
N SER A 39 -3.13 -14.68 -10.71
CA SER A 39 -3.93 -13.85 -11.62
C SER A 39 -5.40 -13.75 -11.19
N ILE A 40 -6.03 -14.88 -10.85
CA ILE A 40 -7.42 -14.92 -10.36
C ILE A 40 -7.54 -14.14 -9.04
N ARG A 41 -6.62 -14.37 -8.10
CA ARG A 41 -6.60 -13.65 -6.82
C ARG A 41 -6.49 -12.14 -7.00
N ASN A 42 -5.59 -11.70 -7.89
CA ASN A 42 -5.40 -10.27 -8.19
C ASN A 42 -6.63 -9.65 -8.85
N SER A 43 -7.25 -10.37 -9.78
CA SER A 43 -8.50 -9.93 -10.43
C SER A 43 -9.65 -9.80 -9.43
N LEU A 44 -9.81 -10.78 -8.52
CA LEU A 44 -10.81 -10.72 -7.44
C LEU A 44 -10.56 -9.56 -6.49
N LEU A 45 -9.32 -9.33 -6.07
CA LEU A 45 -8.96 -8.21 -5.18
C LEU A 45 -9.19 -6.85 -5.87
N ALA A 46 -8.96 -6.75 -7.18
CA ALA A 46 -9.25 -5.54 -7.94
C ALA A 46 -10.76 -5.27 -8.02
N ALA A 47 -11.56 -6.29 -8.33
CA ALA A 47 -13.01 -6.19 -8.38
C ALA A 47 -13.60 -5.83 -7.01
N LEU A 48 -13.22 -6.54 -5.94
CA LEU A 48 -13.65 -6.26 -4.58
C LEU A 48 -13.28 -4.84 -4.14
N SER A 49 -12.09 -4.36 -4.52
CA SER A 49 -11.68 -2.98 -4.18
C SER A 49 -12.57 -1.95 -4.84
N HIS A 50 -12.96 -2.16 -6.09
CA HIS A 50 -13.88 -1.28 -6.80
C HIS A 50 -15.27 -1.32 -6.17
N ASP A 51 -15.79 -2.51 -5.94
CA ASP A 51 -17.16 -2.72 -5.47
C ASP A 51 -17.38 -2.27 -4.02
N LEU A 52 -16.32 -2.26 -3.20
CA LEU A 52 -16.35 -1.70 -1.84
C LEU A 52 -16.15 -0.18 -1.83
N ARG A 53 -15.31 0.36 -2.72
CA ARG A 53 -15.04 1.80 -2.77
C ARG A 53 -16.28 2.61 -3.12
N THR A 54 -17.07 2.15 -4.08
CA THR A 54 -18.27 2.86 -4.55
C THR A 54 -19.28 3.11 -3.42
N PRO A 55 -19.80 2.10 -2.69
CA PRO A 55 -20.74 2.35 -1.60
C PRO A 55 -20.13 3.14 -0.45
N LEU A 56 -18.85 2.96 -0.14
CA LEU A 56 -18.18 3.74 0.91
C LEU A 56 -18.06 5.20 0.54
N THR A 57 -17.79 5.53 -0.72
CA THR A 57 -17.76 6.92 -1.20
C THR A 57 -19.14 7.57 -1.13
N VAL A 58 -20.19 6.83 -1.48
CA VAL A 58 -21.58 7.32 -1.37
C VAL A 58 -21.95 7.55 0.10
N LEU A 59 -21.65 6.60 0.99
CA LEU A 59 -21.89 6.75 2.43
C LEU A 59 -21.14 7.94 3.02
N PHE A 60 -19.89 8.14 2.62
CA PHE A 60 -19.11 9.29 3.05
C PHE A 60 -19.77 10.61 2.61
N GLY A 61 -20.11 10.75 1.31
CA GLY A 61 -20.77 11.95 0.80
C GLY A 61 -22.10 12.23 1.48
N GLN A 62 -22.93 11.22 1.71
CA GLN A 62 -24.20 11.36 2.42
C GLN A 62 -24.00 11.78 3.89
N SER A 63 -23.02 11.19 4.58
CA SER A 63 -22.70 11.56 5.97
C SER A 63 -22.14 12.97 6.09
N GLU A 64 -21.42 13.45 5.08
CA GLU A 64 -20.88 14.82 5.02
C GLU A 64 -22.00 15.83 4.82
N ILE A 65 -22.89 15.61 3.84
CA ILE A 65 -24.08 16.48 3.62
C ILE A 65 -24.92 16.54 4.89
N LEU A 66 -25.24 15.39 5.49
CA LEU A 66 -26.03 15.34 6.73
C LEU A 66 -25.36 16.12 7.88
N THR A 67 -24.03 16.02 8.00
CA THR A 67 -23.30 16.76 9.05
C THR A 67 -23.39 18.26 8.83
N LEU A 68 -23.24 18.72 7.58
CA LEU A 68 -23.32 20.13 7.22
C LEU A 68 -24.73 20.70 7.43
N ASP A 69 -25.76 19.99 6.98
CA ASP A 69 -27.16 20.41 7.12
C ASP A 69 -27.58 20.52 8.59
N LEU A 70 -27.29 19.50 9.40
CA LEU A 70 -27.60 19.52 10.82
C LEU A 70 -26.81 20.57 11.62
N ALA A 71 -25.59 20.86 11.19
CA ALA A 71 -24.79 21.94 11.79
C ALA A 71 -25.34 23.32 11.42
N ALA A 72 -25.77 23.53 10.17
CA ALA A 72 -26.37 24.78 9.71
C ALA A 72 -27.72 25.07 10.43
N GLU A 73 -28.49 24.01 10.72
CA GLU A 73 -29.74 24.09 11.47
C GLU A 73 -29.57 24.26 12.98
N GLY A 74 -28.35 24.21 13.51
CA GLY A 74 -28.07 24.20 14.95
C GLY A 74 -28.67 22.98 15.67
N SER A 75 -28.83 21.87 14.97
CA SER A 75 -29.48 20.67 15.49
C SER A 75 -28.65 20.00 16.60
N LYS A 76 -29.35 19.54 17.65
CA LYS A 76 -28.73 18.73 18.72
C LYS A 76 -28.11 17.43 18.21
N HIS A 77 -28.43 17.01 17.00
CA HIS A 77 -27.92 15.81 16.35
C HIS A 77 -26.67 16.04 15.47
N ALA A 78 -26.21 17.31 15.33
CA ALA A 78 -25.03 17.63 14.53
C ALA A 78 -23.77 16.90 15.00
N LEU A 79 -23.61 16.74 16.33
CA LEU A 79 -22.49 15.98 16.89
C LEU A 79 -22.53 14.50 16.49
N GLN A 80 -23.70 13.87 16.58
CA GLN A 80 -23.87 12.47 16.17
C GLN A 80 -23.60 12.26 14.68
N ALA A 81 -24.05 13.18 13.82
CA ALA A 81 -23.77 13.14 12.39
C ALA A 81 -22.25 13.23 12.12
N SER A 82 -21.55 14.09 12.84
CA SER A 82 -20.08 14.20 12.75
C SER A 82 -19.36 12.92 13.19
N GLU A 83 -19.85 12.26 14.24
CA GLU A 83 -19.31 10.97 14.70
C GLU A 83 -19.54 9.88 13.63
N ILE A 84 -20.74 9.81 13.05
CA ILE A 84 -21.04 8.87 11.95
C ILE A 84 -20.09 9.11 10.78
N ARG A 85 -19.92 10.35 10.35
CA ARG A 85 -18.98 10.71 9.29
C ARG A 85 -17.56 10.23 9.60
N GLN A 86 -17.10 10.41 10.84
CA GLN A 86 -15.78 9.96 11.26
C GLN A 86 -15.66 8.43 11.23
N HIS A 87 -16.70 7.71 11.64
CA HIS A 87 -16.73 6.24 11.55
C HIS A 87 -16.68 5.74 10.11
N VAL A 88 -17.42 6.39 9.19
CA VAL A 88 -17.37 6.07 7.76
C VAL A 88 -15.96 6.27 7.20
N LEU A 89 -15.31 7.39 7.52
CA LEU A 89 -13.93 7.67 7.12
C LEU A 89 -12.97 6.58 7.62
N ASN A 90 -13.03 6.25 8.90
CA ASN A 90 -12.16 5.26 9.51
C ASN A 90 -12.37 3.87 8.88
N THR A 91 -13.63 3.48 8.65
CA THR A 91 -13.98 2.21 8.00
C THR A 91 -13.45 2.16 6.56
N THR A 92 -13.59 3.25 5.81
CA THR A 92 -13.07 3.36 4.44
C THR A 92 -11.55 3.18 4.41
N ARG A 93 -10.83 3.78 5.36
CA ARG A 93 -9.37 3.63 5.49
C ARG A 93 -8.99 2.19 5.81
N LEU A 94 -9.68 1.55 6.77
CA LEU A 94 -9.41 0.15 7.14
C LEU A 94 -9.60 -0.79 5.96
N VAL A 95 -10.71 -0.66 5.23
CA VAL A 95 -11.01 -1.48 4.05
C VAL A 95 -9.95 -1.28 2.98
N ASN A 96 -9.57 -0.04 2.68
CA ASN A 96 -8.53 0.24 1.70
C ASN A 96 -7.18 -0.36 2.11
N ASN A 97 -6.77 -0.23 3.37
CA ASN A 97 -5.52 -0.79 3.87
C ASN A 97 -5.50 -2.32 3.80
N LEU A 98 -6.63 -2.97 4.13
CA LEU A 98 -6.76 -4.43 4.03
C LEU A 98 -6.62 -4.91 2.57
N LEU A 99 -7.29 -4.23 1.64
CA LEU A 99 -7.23 -4.55 0.22
C LEU A 99 -5.82 -4.36 -0.36
N ASP A 100 -5.12 -3.31 0.06
CA ASP A 100 -3.74 -3.10 -0.37
C ASP A 100 -2.78 -4.13 0.22
N MET A 101 -2.94 -4.47 1.51
CA MET A 101 -2.16 -5.54 2.13
C MET A 101 -2.36 -6.87 1.39
N ALA A 102 -3.60 -7.20 1.04
CA ALA A 102 -3.91 -8.40 0.27
C ALA A 102 -3.27 -8.38 -1.13
N ARG A 103 -3.21 -7.21 -1.78
CA ARG A 103 -2.52 -7.03 -3.08
C ARG A 103 -1.00 -7.17 -2.94
N ILE A 104 -0.40 -6.58 -1.91
CA ILE A 104 1.04 -6.69 -1.65
C ILE A 104 1.42 -8.15 -1.43
N GLN A 105 0.66 -8.88 -0.61
CA GLN A 105 0.92 -10.30 -0.31
C GLN A 105 0.74 -11.22 -1.51
N SER A 106 -0.06 -10.82 -2.49
CA SER A 106 -0.26 -11.59 -3.73
C SER A 106 0.79 -11.31 -4.82
N GLY A 107 1.83 -10.51 -4.55
CA GLY A 107 2.85 -10.18 -5.55
C GLY A 107 2.33 -9.31 -6.72
N GLY A 108 1.05 -8.94 -6.70
CA GLY A 108 0.34 -8.35 -7.82
C GLY A 108 0.56 -6.84 -8.04
N PHE A 109 1.58 -6.24 -7.43
CA PHE A 109 1.91 -4.84 -7.69
C PHE A 109 2.80 -4.70 -8.93
N ASN A 110 2.18 -4.36 -10.04
CA ASN A 110 2.92 -3.85 -11.18
C ASN A 110 3.14 -2.35 -10.96
N LEU A 111 4.27 -2.00 -10.33
CA LEU A 111 4.61 -0.61 -10.01
C LEU A 111 4.75 0.20 -11.31
N LYS A 112 3.94 1.23 -11.46
CA LYS A 112 4.04 2.21 -12.54
C LYS A 112 4.97 3.34 -12.11
N LYS A 113 6.28 3.06 -12.13
CA LYS A 113 7.29 4.05 -11.73
C LYS A 113 7.45 5.12 -12.79
N GLU A 114 7.49 6.36 -12.34
CA GLU A 114 7.78 7.54 -13.14
C GLU A 114 8.72 8.49 -12.39
N TRP A 115 9.37 9.39 -13.14
CA TRP A 115 10.23 10.40 -12.54
C TRP A 115 9.40 11.57 -12.07
N LEU A 116 9.38 11.80 -10.76
CA LEU A 116 8.64 12.88 -10.10
C LEU A 116 9.59 13.70 -9.24
N THR A 117 9.25 14.95 -8.96
CA THR A 117 9.96 15.74 -7.96
C THR A 117 9.45 15.38 -6.57
N LEU A 118 10.39 15.20 -5.64
CA LEU A 118 10.06 14.87 -4.24
C LEU A 118 9.14 15.91 -3.62
N GLU A 119 9.42 17.19 -3.89
CA GLU A 119 8.67 18.33 -3.38
C GLU A 119 7.19 18.30 -3.83
N GLU A 120 6.94 17.90 -5.07
CA GLU A 120 5.59 17.82 -5.64
C GLU A 120 4.78 16.73 -4.95
N VAL A 121 5.35 15.55 -4.77
CA VAL A 121 4.68 14.42 -4.11
C VAL A 121 4.47 14.68 -2.63
N VAL A 122 5.46 15.23 -1.93
CA VAL A 122 5.32 15.61 -0.51
C VAL A 122 4.30 16.72 -0.36
N GLY A 123 4.33 17.75 -1.23
CA GLY A 123 3.37 18.86 -1.21
C GLY A 123 1.93 18.40 -1.43
N SER A 124 1.70 17.44 -2.34
CA SER A 124 0.38 16.82 -2.58
C SER A 124 -0.10 16.04 -1.35
N ALA A 125 0.77 15.20 -0.78
CA ALA A 125 0.45 14.42 0.42
C ALA A 125 0.10 15.32 1.62
N LEU A 126 0.84 16.41 1.82
CA LEU A 126 0.57 17.34 2.91
C LEU A 126 -0.76 18.06 2.78
N LYS A 127 -1.16 18.47 1.59
CA LYS A 127 -2.49 19.06 1.34
C LYS A 127 -3.61 18.09 1.70
N MET A 128 -3.43 16.79 1.42
CA MET A 128 -4.42 15.77 1.78
C MET A 128 -4.45 15.50 3.29
N LEU A 129 -3.34 15.66 3.98
CA LEU A 129 -3.21 15.45 5.43
C LEU A 129 -3.80 16.61 6.26
N GLU A 130 -3.77 17.84 5.75
CA GLU A 130 -4.12 19.06 6.48
C GLU A 130 -5.44 18.97 7.25
N PRO A 131 -6.56 18.47 6.66
CA PRO A 131 -7.83 18.35 7.39
C PRO A 131 -7.78 17.37 8.56
N GLY A 132 -6.92 16.34 8.48
CA GLY A 132 -6.79 15.29 9.50
C GLY A 132 -5.84 15.62 10.65
N LEU A 133 -5.00 16.64 10.48
CA LEU A 133 -3.97 17.00 11.44
C LEU A 133 -4.47 17.89 12.59
N GLY A 134 -5.70 18.41 12.52
CA GLY A 134 -6.27 19.23 13.59
C GLY A 134 -5.47 20.50 13.89
N GLY A 135 -4.89 21.13 12.88
CA GLY A 135 -4.08 22.33 13.01
C GLY A 135 -2.62 22.10 13.43
N ARG A 136 -2.14 20.86 13.42
CA ARG A 136 -0.72 20.56 13.66
C ARG A 136 0.12 20.92 12.45
N HIS A 137 1.28 21.48 12.69
CA HIS A 137 2.27 21.70 11.65
C HIS A 137 3.22 20.51 11.55
N ILE A 138 3.48 20.07 10.33
CA ILE A 138 4.54 19.10 10.05
C ILE A 138 5.81 19.89 9.74
N ALA A 139 6.87 19.64 10.51
CA ALA A 139 8.18 20.20 10.22
C ALA A 139 8.79 19.45 9.03
N LEU A 140 9.15 20.18 7.99
CA LEU A 140 9.77 19.63 6.79
C LEU A 140 11.25 19.99 6.75
N ASN A 141 12.08 18.97 6.55
CA ASN A 141 13.48 19.13 6.21
C ASN A 141 13.72 18.36 4.91
N MET A 142 13.85 19.11 3.82
CA MET A 142 13.97 18.56 2.47
C MET A 142 15.36 18.84 1.92
N PRO A 143 15.92 17.96 1.06
CA PRO A 143 17.15 18.26 0.34
C PRO A 143 16.93 19.46 -0.58
N GLU A 144 18.00 19.97 -1.18
CA GLU A 144 17.93 21.09 -2.12
C GLU A 144 16.91 20.84 -3.25
N PRO A 145 16.30 21.91 -3.79
CA PRO A 145 15.19 21.81 -4.73
C PRO A 145 15.50 20.98 -5.97
N LEU A 146 14.43 20.33 -6.52
CA LEU A 146 14.46 19.48 -7.70
C LEU A 146 15.10 18.08 -7.49
N THR A 147 14.89 17.49 -6.32
CA THR A 147 15.24 16.08 -6.12
C THR A 147 14.27 15.17 -6.89
N LEU A 148 14.78 14.58 -7.99
CA LEU A 148 14.00 13.61 -8.78
C LEU A 148 14.05 12.23 -8.13
N ILE A 149 12.89 11.60 -8.04
CA ILE A 149 12.70 10.25 -7.52
C ILE A 149 11.99 9.37 -8.57
N HIS A 150 12.35 8.08 -8.66
CA HIS A 150 11.75 7.14 -9.59
C HIS A 150 10.81 6.20 -8.84
N VAL A 151 9.55 6.59 -8.69
CA VAL A 151 8.56 5.93 -7.84
C VAL A 151 7.21 5.81 -8.54
N ASP A 152 6.34 4.95 -7.99
CA ASP A 152 4.91 4.97 -8.28
C ASP A 152 4.30 6.09 -7.45
N GLY A 153 3.95 7.21 -8.08
CA GLY A 153 3.51 8.43 -7.42
C GLY A 153 2.34 8.20 -6.45
N PRO A 154 1.22 7.62 -6.89
CA PRO A 154 0.06 7.34 -6.03
C PRO A 154 0.39 6.46 -4.81
N LEU A 155 1.23 5.44 -4.98
CA LEU A 155 1.62 4.57 -3.87
C LEU A 155 2.57 5.27 -2.91
N PHE A 156 3.50 6.05 -3.42
CA PHE A 156 4.44 6.79 -2.59
C PHE A 156 3.74 7.92 -1.81
N GLU A 157 2.83 8.66 -2.44
CA GLU A 157 1.97 9.65 -1.78
C GLU A 157 1.17 9.00 -0.63
N ARG A 158 0.65 7.79 -0.84
CA ARG A 158 -0.08 7.06 0.19
C ARG A 158 0.78 6.68 1.40
N VAL A 159 2.05 6.34 1.19
CA VAL A 159 3.00 6.13 2.29
C VAL A 159 3.19 7.43 3.08
N LEU A 160 3.37 8.56 2.36
CA LEU A 160 3.51 9.89 2.93
C LEU A 160 2.28 10.39 3.69
N ILE A 161 1.10 9.88 3.39
CA ILE A 161 -0.14 10.15 4.12
C ILE A 161 -0.24 9.24 5.35
N ASN A 162 -0.05 7.93 5.18
CA ASN A 162 -0.28 6.95 6.25
C ASN A 162 0.68 7.13 7.45
N LEU A 163 1.96 7.41 7.18
CA LEU A 163 2.95 7.51 8.26
C LEU A 163 2.70 8.73 9.17
N PRO A 164 2.50 9.96 8.64
CA PRO A 164 2.17 11.10 9.49
C PRO A 164 0.78 11.00 10.15
N GLU A 165 -0.21 10.38 9.51
CA GLU A 165 -1.51 10.10 10.16
C GLU A 165 -1.35 9.17 11.36
N ASN A 166 -0.53 8.13 11.24
CA ASN A 166 -0.22 7.26 12.37
C ASN A 166 0.50 8.02 13.49
N ALA A 167 1.50 8.84 13.13
CA ALA A 167 2.17 9.72 14.08
C ALA A 167 1.17 10.65 14.79
N ALA A 168 0.25 11.27 14.02
CA ALA A 168 -0.78 12.15 14.58
C ALA A 168 -1.72 11.44 15.54
N LYS A 169 -2.04 10.17 15.27
CA LYS A 169 -2.95 9.35 16.08
C LYS A 169 -2.31 8.88 17.39
N TYR A 170 -1.03 8.50 17.35
CA TYR A 170 -0.39 7.80 18.47
C TYR A 170 0.57 8.68 19.29
N ALA A 171 1.12 9.75 18.72
CA ALA A 171 2.08 10.61 19.41
C ALA A 171 1.47 11.64 20.39
N GLY A 172 0.13 11.63 20.56
CA GLY A 172 -0.56 12.60 21.44
C GLY A 172 -0.91 13.92 20.75
N ALA A 173 -1.85 14.68 21.33
CA ALA A 173 -2.54 15.77 20.65
C ALA A 173 -1.67 16.96 20.22
N LYS A 174 -0.50 17.16 20.83
CA LYS A 174 0.40 18.31 20.59
C LYS A 174 1.82 17.90 20.19
N ALA A 175 2.07 16.60 19.98
CA ALA A 175 3.39 16.12 19.62
C ALA A 175 3.80 16.65 18.23
N PRO A 176 5.00 17.19 18.06
CA PRO A 176 5.50 17.58 16.75
C PRO A 176 5.68 16.36 15.87
N ILE A 177 5.39 16.53 14.58
CA ILE A 177 5.62 15.55 13.54
C ILE A 177 6.64 16.14 12.58
N GLY A 178 7.67 15.39 12.22
CA GLY A 178 8.68 15.80 11.27
C GLY A 178 8.73 14.86 10.06
N ILE A 179 9.04 15.41 8.90
CA ILE A 179 9.42 14.65 7.71
C ILE A 179 10.80 15.15 7.29
N ASN A 180 11.78 14.26 7.36
CA ASN A 180 13.13 14.53 6.90
C ASN A 180 13.42 13.72 5.64
N ALA A 181 14.00 14.35 4.65
CA ALA A 181 14.48 13.70 3.45
C ALA A 181 15.95 14.03 3.25
N THR A 182 16.78 13.01 3.07
CA THR A 182 18.21 13.16 2.79
C THR A 182 18.61 12.30 1.60
N VAL A 183 19.49 12.83 0.76
CA VAL A 183 20.00 12.11 -0.40
C VAL A 183 21.41 11.63 -0.11
N HIS A 184 21.64 10.34 -0.22
CA HIS A 184 22.94 9.69 -0.10
C HIS A 184 23.26 8.96 -1.40
N ALA A 185 24.18 9.51 -2.18
CA ALA A 185 24.55 8.99 -3.50
C ALA A 185 23.34 8.82 -4.44
N GLN A 186 22.85 7.61 -4.62
CA GLN A 186 21.68 7.29 -5.47
C GLN A 186 20.47 6.84 -4.66
N THR A 187 20.49 7.05 -3.34
CA THR A 187 19.41 6.61 -2.45
C THR A 187 18.81 7.82 -1.74
N LEU A 188 17.49 7.93 -1.77
CA LEU A 188 16.73 8.86 -0.94
C LEU A 188 16.36 8.14 0.35
N GLN A 189 16.75 8.72 1.49
CA GLN A 189 16.26 8.34 2.81
C GLN A 189 15.18 9.31 3.23
N LEU A 190 13.97 8.77 3.50
CA LEU A 190 12.85 9.53 4.01
C LEU A 190 12.53 9.03 5.42
N GLU A 191 12.45 9.96 6.36
CA GLU A 191 12.15 9.69 7.76
C GLU A 191 10.89 10.44 8.18
N VAL A 192 9.96 9.75 8.83
CA VAL A 192 8.83 10.37 9.53
C VAL A 192 9.09 10.25 11.02
N LEU A 193 9.15 11.38 11.69
CA LEU A 193 9.52 11.49 13.10
C LEU A 193 8.32 11.89 13.93
N ASP A 194 8.11 11.20 15.04
CA ASP A 194 7.15 11.58 16.07
C ASP A 194 7.77 11.44 17.46
N THR A 195 7.12 11.99 18.47
CA THR A 195 7.53 11.90 19.86
C THR A 195 6.55 11.08 20.69
N GLY A 196 5.91 10.11 20.08
CA GLY A 196 4.95 9.21 20.72
C GLY A 196 5.60 8.15 21.62
N PRO A 197 4.79 7.30 22.24
CA PRO A 197 5.27 6.25 23.15
C PRO A 197 6.02 5.11 22.47
N GLY A 198 6.14 5.14 21.14
CA GLY A 198 6.75 4.07 20.36
C GLY A 198 5.86 2.82 20.25
N ILE A 199 6.42 1.78 19.64
CA ILE A 199 5.76 0.48 19.48
C ILE A 199 6.07 -0.38 20.70
N PRO A 200 5.06 -0.96 21.40
CA PRO A 200 5.31 -1.85 22.53
C PRO A 200 6.16 -3.05 22.14
N VAL A 201 7.10 -3.42 23.00
CA VAL A 201 7.96 -4.59 22.78
C VAL A 201 7.08 -5.85 22.76
N GLY A 202 7.01 -6.54 21.60
CA GLY A 202 6.26 -7.80 21.44
C GLY A 202 4.98 -7.70 20.57
N GLN A 203 4.77 -6.60 19.90
CA GLN A 203 3.75 -6.47 18.84
C GLN A 203 4.37 -6.37 17.46
#